data_ff34014d2975ce2b88f8f4b4bb536427
#
_entry.id   ff34014d2975ce2b88f8f4b4bb536427
#
_cell.length_a   1.000
_cell.length_b   1.000
_cell.length_c   1.000
_cell.angle_alpha   90.00
_cell.angle_beta   90.00
_cell.angle_gamma   90.00
#
_symmetry.space_group_name_H-M   'P 1'
#
loop_
_entity.id
_entity.type
_entity.pdbx_description
1 polymer ?
#
loop_
_entity_poly.entity_id
_entity_poly.type
_entity_poly.pdbx_seq_one_letter_code
_entity_poly.pdbx_strand_id
1 'polypeptide(L)'
;MEQNKNKVSKLQSISTKVILTVIILVAVAVSANLVGSGTQAKKAVGNAYRDYIMTITENAVEIIDKLPADQAGVETYADILKDIRMEGISSSYAYLVSTDGTMLYHPTADKIGLPAENAVVKGVVEQLSSGTVPEDAVVTYTFNGVTKYAAYAVTSQKMIVVVSADESDVMRPVNGMLRKMTGVSVGILLLCVIVGCVIGDMIGRPIRQ
;
A
#
# COMPACT_ATOMS: atom_id res chain seq x y z
N MET A 1 -27.23 13.01 66.70
CA MET A 1 -26.04 12.24 66.21
C MET A 1 -26.26 11.79 64.78
N GLU A 2 -25.76 12.57 63.87
CA GLU A 2 -25.95 12.35 62.41
C GLU A 2 -24.80 11.48 61.90
N GLN A 3 -25.11 10.26 61.58
CA GLN A 3 -24.10 9.35 60.95
C GLN A 3 -23.83 9.80 59.50
N ASN A 4 -22.72 10.49 59.33
CA ASN A 4 -22.16 10.83 58.04
C ASN A 4 -21.66 9.54 57.34
N LYS A 5 -22.55 8.87 56.59
CA LYS A 5 -22.17 7.73 55.73
C LYS A 5 -21.36 8.26 54.56
N ASN A 6 -20.04 8.26 54.70
CA ASN A 6 -19.11 8.48 53.60
C ASN A 6 -19.42 7.43 52.46
N LYS A 7 -20.21 7.85 51.50
CA LYS A 7 -20.44 7.11 50.23
C LYS A 7 -19.13 7.11 49.44
N VAL A 8 -18.29 6.11 49.64
CA VAL A 8 -17.11 5.93 48.78
C VAL A 8 -17.60 5.86 47.37
N SER A 9 -17.20 6.79 46.51
CA SER A 9 -17.54 6.82 45.10
C SER A 9 -17.19 5.46 44.48
N LYS A 10 -18.06 4.90 43.61
CA LYS A 10 -17.81 3.61 42.90
C LYS A 10 -16.43 3.57 42.25
N LEU A 11 -15.94 4.72 41.79
CA LEU A 11 -14.60 4.88 41.18
C LEU A 11 -13.43 4.74 42.18
N GLN A 12 -13.69 4.80 43.51
CA GLN A 12 -12.65 4.67 44.52
C GLN A 12 -12.49 3.23 45.04
N SER A 13 -13.36 2.30 44.64
CA SER A 13 -13.24 0.88 45.00
C SER A 13 -11.98 0.26 44.39
N ILE A 14 -11.25 -0.52 45.16
CA ILE A 14 -10.04 -1.25 44.74
C ILE A 14 -10.35 -2.12 43.52
N SER A 15 -11.49 -2.84 43.52
CA SER A 15 -11.96 -3.68 42.44
C SER A 15 -12.11 -2.88 41.13
N THR A 16 -12.69 -1.66 41.19
CA THR A 16 -12.85 -0.82 39.99
C THR A 16 -11.51 -0.36 39.45
N LYS A 17 -10.56 -0.01 40.33
CA LYS A 17 -9.20 0.37 39.90
C LYS A 17 -8.47 -0.78 39.20
N VAL A 18 -8.54 -1.97 39.78
CA VAL A 18 -7.91 -3.18 39.20
C VAL A 18 -8.51 -3.49 37.81
N ILE A 19 -9.84 -3.50 37.69
CA ILE A 19 -10.53 -3.75 36.43
C ILE A 19 -10.14 -2.72 35.38
N LEU A 20 -10.14 -1.45 35.73
CA LEU A 20 -9.75 -0.35 34.83
C LEU A 20 -8.29 -0.50 34.35
N THR A 21 -7.38 -0.85 35.27
CA THR A 21 -5.98 -1.10 34.92
C THR A 21 -5.85 -2.25 33.95
N VAL A 22 -6.55 -3.36 34.16
CA VAL A 22 -6.52 -4.50 33.23
C VAL A 22 -7.08 -4.12 31.85
N ILE A 23 -8.21 -3.39 31.81
CA ILE A 23 -8.80 -2.93 30.53
C ILE A 23 -7.82 -2.03 29.78
N ILE A 24 -7.16 -1.10 30.48
CA ILE A 24 -6.16 -0.20 29.86
C ILE A 24 -4.98 -1.01 29.31
N LEU A 25 -4.44 -1.97 30.08
CA LEU A 25 -3.34 -2.82 29.62
C LEU A 25 -3.71 -3.63 28.38
N VAL A 26 -4.91 -4.22 28.36
CA VAL A 26 -5.41 -4.96 27.19
C VAL A 26 -5.58 -4.03 25.99
N ALA A 27 -6.15 -2.83 26.19
CA ALA A 27 -6.31 -1.85 25.12
C ALA A 27 -4.97 -1.43 24.52
N VAL A 28 -3.97 -1.15 25.35
CA VAL A 28 -2.61 -0.81 24.91
C VAL A 28 -1.98 -1.98 24.13
N ALA A 29 -2.06 -3.21 24.66
CA ALA A 29 -1.50 -4.38 24.02
C ALA A 29 -2.15 -4.66 22.65
N VAL A 30 -3.48 -4.58 22.56
CA VAL A 30 -4.23 -4.78 21.30
C VAL A 30 -3.89 -3.69 20.29
N SER A 31 -3.82 -2.42 20.72
CA SER A 31 -3.48 -1.30 19.85
C SER A 31 -2.05 -1.41 19.34
N ALA A 32 -1.09 -1.73 20.19
CA ALA A 32 0.31 -1.92 19.79
C ALA A 32 0.46 -3.07 18.78
N ASN A 33 -0.23 -4.19 19.01
CA ASN A 33 -0.22 -5.33 18.09
C ASN A 33 -0.84 -4.94 16.74
N LEU A 34 -1.97 -4.25 16.72
CA LEU A 34 -2.66 -3.83 15.49
C LEU A 34 -1.77 -2.89 14.66
N VAL A 35 -1.12 -1.91 15.28
CA VAL A 35 -0.20 -0.99 14.61
C VAL A 35 1.03 -1.74 14.08
N GLY A 36 1.66 -2.58 14.90
CA GLY A 36 2.85 -3.35 14.51
C GLY A 36 2.56 -4.31 13.35
N SER A 37 1.50 -5.11 13.47
CA SER A 37 1.10 -6.04 12.39
C SER A 37 0.68 -5.30 11.11
N GLY A 38 0.00 -4.16 11.25
CA GLY A 38 -0.43 -3.35 10.11
C GLY A 38 0.74 -2.75 9.32
N THR A 39 1.75 -2.24 10.01
CA THR A 39 2.95 -1.69 9.36
C THR A 39 3.77 -2.78 8.68
N GLN A 40 3.92 -3.95 9.31
CA GLN A 40 4.59 -5.10 8.71
C GLN A 40 3.85 -5.62 7.47
N ALA A 41 2.52 -5.75 7.54
CA ALA A 41 1.71 -6.20 6.41
C ALA A 41 1.82 -5.24 5.22
N LYS A 42 1.74 -3.92 5.45
CA LYS A 42 1.91 -2.92 4.40
C LYS A 42 3.30 -2.99 3.77
N LYS A 43 4.35 -3.14 4.56
CA LYS A 43 5.73 -3.26 4.07
C LYS A 43 5.93 -4.54 3.26
N ALA A 44 5.46 -5.69 3.76
CA ALA A 44 5.59 -6.96 3.07
C ALA A 44 4.85 -6.97 1.73
N VAL A 45 3.61 -6.49 1.71
CA VAL A 45 2.81 -6.38 0.48
C VAL A 45 3.43 -5.36 -0.48
N GLY A 46 3.87 -4.21 0.02
CA GLY A 46 4.56 -3.21 -0.81
C GLY A 46 5.80 -3.79 -1.49
N ASN A 47 6.65 -4.52 -0.77
CA ASN A 47 7.82 -5.17 -1.36
C ASN A 47 7.42 -6.22 -2.41
N ALA A 48 6.46 -7.09 -2.12
CA ALA A 48 5.99 -8.10 -3.07
C ALA A 48 5.46 -7.48 -4.38
N TYR A 49 4.72 -6.36 -4.28
CA TYR A 49 4.25 -5.65 -5.47
C TYR A 49 5.37 -4.93 -6.22
N ARG A 50 6.41 -4.45 -5.53
CA ARG A 50 7.60 -3.88 -6.18
C ARG A 50 8.34 -4.94 -6.99
N ASP A 51 8.56 -6.12 -6.43
CA ASP A 51 9.20 -7.23 -7.12
C ASP A 51 8.35 -7.69 -8.32
N TYR A 52 7.04 -7.77 -8.14
CA TYR A 52 6.10 -8.18 -9.19
C TYR A 52 6.06 -7.17 -10.34
N ILE A 53 5.95 -5.87 -10.08
CA ILE A 53 5.92 -4.83 -11.13
C ILE A 53 7.25 -4.79 -11.91
N MET A 54 8.39 -4.99 -11.24
CA MET A 54 9.69 -5.09 -11.91
C MET A 54 9.72 -6.30 -12.85
N THR A 55 9.37 -7.48 -12.36
CA THR A 55 9.34 -8.70 -13.17
C THR A 55 8.47 -8.54 -14.44
N ILE A 56 7.29 -7.91 -14.31
CA ILE A 56 6.42 -7.63 -15.46
C ILE A 56 7.10 -6.68 -16.45
N THR A 57 7.80 -5.67 -15.93
CA THR A 57 8.48 -4.66 -16.76
C THR A 57 9.65 -5.28 -17.53
N GLU A 58 10.48 -6.09 -16.85
CA GLU A 58 11.59 -6.82 -17.44
C GLU A 58 11.10 -7.82 -18.51
N ASN A 59 10.03 -8.55 -18.23
CA ASN A 59 9.42 -9.44 -19.22
C ASN A 59 8.92 -8.68 -20.46
N ALA A 60 8.34 -7.50 -20.28
CA ALA A 60 7.91 -6.67 -21.40
C ALA A 60 9.11 -6.19 -22.23
N VAL A 61 10.22 -5.81 -21.62
CA VAL A 61 11.48 -5.49 -22.30
C VAL A 61 11.99 -6.69 -23.08
N GLU A 62 12.04 -7.87 -22.46
CA GLU A 62 12.52 -9.09 -23.12
C GLU A 62 11.67 -9.45 -24.36
N ILE A 63 10.35 -9.27 -24.29
CA ILE A 63 9.46 -9.49 -25.43
C ILE A 63 9.77 -8.49 -26.55
N ILE A 64 9.94 -7.22 -26.23
CA ILE A 64 10.23 -6.15 -27.20
C ILE A 64 11.60 -6.37 -27.83
N ASP A 65 12.62 -6.72 -27.06
CA ASP A 65 13.98 -6.94 -27.53
C ASP A 65 14.13 -8.18 -28.44
N LYS A 66 13.23 -9.15 -28.32
CA LYS A 66 13.18 -10.34 -29.18
C LYS A 66 12.42 -10.12 -30.50
N LEU A 67 11.79 -8.96 -30.69
CA LEU A 67 11.08 -8.67 -31.93
C LEU A 67 12.06 -8.58 -33.10
N PRO A 68 11.76 -9.25 -34.24
CA PRO A 68 12.47 -9.03 -35.47
C PRO A 68 12.41 -7.57 -35.92
N ALA A 69 13.48 -7.03 -36.48
CA ALA A 69 13.57 -5.62 -36.88
C ALA A 69 12.48 -5.18 -37.86
N ASP A 70 12.00 -6.10 -38.70
CA ASP A 70 10.91 -5.88 -39.66
C ASP A 70 9.52 -5.85 -39.01
N GLN A 71 9.39 -6.31 -37.77
CA GLN A 71 8.16 -6.28 -36.98
C GLN A 71 8.18 -5.20 -35.87
N ALA A 72 9.32 -4.57 -35.66
CA ALA A 72 9.50 -3.53 -34.68
C ALA A 72 8.78 -2.24 -35.13
N GLY A 73 7.68 -1.90 -34.51
CA GLY A 73 6.87 -0.71 -34.82
C GLY A 73 5.84 -0.38 -33.75
N VAL A 74 5.32 0.84 -33.82
CA VAL A 74 4.40 1.38 -32.80
C VAL A 74 3.15 0.50 -32.64
N GLU A 75 2.60 -0.05 -33.74
CA GLU A 75 1.43 -0.93 -33.69
C GLU A 75 1.74 -2.24 -32.96
N THR A 76 2.89 -2.87 -33.24
CA THR A 76 3.33 -4.09 -32.57
C THR A 76 3.61 -3.86 -31.10
N TYR A 77 4.25 -2.73 -30.74
CA TYR A 77 4.45 -2.36 -29.35
C TYR A 77 3.13 -2.13 -28.61
N ALA A 78 2.16 -1.50 -29.27
CA ALA A 78 0.82 -1.31 -28.72
C ALA A 78 0.12 -2.65 -28.45
N ASP A 79 0.21 -3.60 -29.39
CA ASP A 79 -0.37 -4.93 -29.26
C ASP A 79 0.23 -5.75 -28.12
N ILE A 80 1.53 -5.60 -27.86
CA ILE A 80 2.21 -6.25 -26.74
C ILE A 80 1.82 -5.59 -25.42
N LEU A 81 1.91 -4.27 -25.34
CA LEU A 81 1.83 -3.54 -24.10
C LEU A 81 0.40 -3.30 -23.57
N LYS A 82 -0.61 -3.38 -24.45
CA LYS A 82 -2.03 -3.20 -24.04
C LYS A 82 -2.49 -4.16 -22.96
N ASP A 83 -1.90 -5.37 -22.92
CA ASP A 83 -2.23 -6.41 -21.97
C ASP A 83 -1.23 -6.52 -20.80
N ILE A 84 -0.12 -5.77 -20.88
CA ILE A 84 0.90 -5.71 -19.81
C ILE A 84 0.39 -4.85 -18.67
N ARG A 85 0.07 -5.50 -17.57
CA ARG A 85 -0.42 -4.87 -16.33
C ARG A 85 -0.27 -5.83 -15.16
N MET A 86 -0.31 -5.30 -13.97
CA MET A 86 -0.39 -6.12 -12.75
C MET A 86 -1.79 -6.74 -12.65
N GLU A 87 -1.85 -8.06 -12.56
CA GLU A 87 -3.12 -8.77 -12.41
C GLU A 87 -3.85 -8.37 -11.12
N GLY A 88 -5.15 -8.14 -11.23
CA GLY A 88 -6.00 -7.72 -10.11
C GLY A 88 -5.86 -6.26 -9.69
N ILE A 89 -5.01 -5.47 -10.35
CA ILE A 89 -4.82 -4.03 -10.09
C ILE A 89 -5.37 -3.22 -11.26
N SER A 90 -6.56 -2.65 -11.08
CA SER A 90 -7.30 -1.98 -12.16
C SER A 90 -6.63 -0.70 -12.67
N SER A 91 -5.84 -0.04 -11.84
CA SER A 91 -5.07 1.16 -12.21
C SER A 91 -3.73 0.86 -12.90
N SER A 92 -3.38 -0.43 -13.04
CA SER A 92 -2.11 -0.80 -13.64
C SER A 92 -2.15 -0.76 -15.17
N TYR A 93 -1.10 -0.21 -15.76
CA TYR A 93 -0.90 -0.15 -17.21
C TYR A 93 0.59 -0.02 -17.55
N ALA A 94 0.92 -0.41 -18.78
CA ALA A 94 2.25 -0.20 -19.36
C ALA A 94 2.23 0.94 -20.38
N TYR A 95 3.38 1.58 -20.56
CA TYR A 95 3.62 2.54 -21.64
C TYR A 95 5.08 2.48 -22.09
N LEU A 96 5.34 2.99 -23.30
CA LEU A 96 6.64 2.97 -23.94
C LEU A 96 7.06 4.39 -24.34
N VAL A 97 8.29 4.72 -24.04
CA VAL A 97 8.89 6.03 -24.35
C VAL A 97 10.16 5.81 -25.16
N SER A 98 10.34 6.60 -26.21
CA SER A 98 11.55 6.61 -27.02
C SER A 98 12.74 7.22 -26.26
N THR A 99 13.94 7.08 -26.83
CA THR A 99 15.17 7.63 -26.23
C THR A 99 15.15 9.16 -26.08
N ASP A 100 14.41 9.86 -26.94
CA ASP A 100 14.25 11.31 -26.90
C ASP A 100 13.13 11.78 -25.95
N GLY A 101 12.43 10.85 -25.30
CA GLY A 101 11.35 11.15 -24.35
C GLY A 101 9.97 11.22 -24.98
N THR A 102 9.79 10.90 -26.26
CA THR A 102 8.48 10.88 -26.92
C THR A 102 7.72 9.61 -26.55
N MET A 103 6.44 9.72 -26.23
CA MET A 103 5.56 8.61 -25.92
C MET A 103 5.25 7.80 -27.18
N LEU A 104 5.78 6.60 -27.28
CA LEU A 104 5.53 5.69 -28.41
C LEU A 104 4.23 4.91 -28.23
N TYR A 105 3.93 4.53 -26.99
CA TYR A 105 2.67 3.87 -26.63
C TYR A 105 2.20 4.33 -25.25
N HIS A 106 0.91 4.58 -25.15
CA HIS A 106 0.21 4.83 -23.88
C HIS A 106 -1.25 4.36 -24.02
N PRO A 107 -1.89 3.77 -22.98
CA PRO A 107 -3.31 3.38 -23.06
C PRO A 107 -4.27 4.58 -23.29
N THR A 108 -3.84 5.78 -22.94
CA THR A 108 -4.55 7.02 -23.32
C THR A 108 -3.97 7.54 -24.63
N ALA A 109 -4.72 7.38 -25.73
CA ALA A 109 -4.24 7.67 -27.08
C ALA A 109 -3.74 9.12 -27.25
N ASP A 110 -4.37 10.10 -26.61
CA ASP A 110 -3.99 11.51 -26.69
C ASP A 110 -2.58 11.81 -26.17
N LYS A 111 -1.96 10.87 -25.46
CA LYS A 111 -0.57 11.00 -24.97
C LYS A 111 0.48 10.51 -25.95
N ILE A 112 0.09 9.72 -26.93
CA ILE A 112 1.01 9.17 -27.94
C ILE A 112 1.55 10.29 -28.83
N GLY A 113 2.85 10.30 -29.04
CA GLY A 113 3.55 11.36 -29.80
C GLY A 113 3.88 12.61 -28.96
N LEU A 114 3.43 12.71 -27.72
CA LEU A 114 3.77 13.81 -26.83
C LEU A 114 4.98 13.46 -25.94
N PRO A 115 5.72 14.46 -25.43
CA PRO A 115 6.79 14.24 -24.46
C PRO A 115 6.25 13.64 -23.16
N ALA A 116 7.00 12.70 -22.57
CA ALA A 116 6.69 12.16 -21.26
C ALA A 116 6.70 13.25 -20.18
N GLU A 117 5.62 13.39 -19.41
CA GLU A 117 5.46 14.43 -18.40
C GLU A 117 6.08 14.05 -17.04
N ASN A 118 6.22 12.76 -16.79
CA ASN A 118 6.67 12.18 -15.54
C ASN A 118 8.14 12.51 -15.27
N ALA A 119 8.44 13.08 -14.10
CA ALA A 119 9.79 13.48 -13.71
C ALA A 119 10.80 12.31 -13.67
N VAL A 120 10.33 11.09 -13.30
CA VAL A 120 11.19 9.90 -13.27
C VAL A 120 11.64 9.55 -14.69
N VAL A 121 10.71 9.50 -15.64
CA VAL A 121 11.01 9.19 -17.05
C VAL A 121 11.89 10.27 -17.65
N LYS A 122 11.67 11.56 -17.35
CA LYS A 122 12.55 12.65 -17.78
C LYS A 122 13.98 12.44 -17.30
N GLY A 123 14.17 12.02 -16.03
CA GLY A 123 15.50 11.72 -15.49
C GLY A 123 16.19 10.54 -16.20
N VAL A 124 15.41 9.50 -16.58
CA VAL A 124 15.93 8.37 -17.38
C VAL A 124 16.35 8.85 -18.78
N VAL A 125 15.53 9.67 -19.44
CA VAL A 125 15.83 10.27 -20.76
C VAL A 125 17.10 11.12 -20.71
N GLU A 126 17.28 11.94 -19.66
CA GLU A 126 18.50 12.74 -19.47
C GLU A 126 19.75 11.87 -19.34
N GLN A 127 19.67 10.76 -18.59
CA GLN A 127 20.78 9.80 -18.47
C GLN A 127 21.10 9.14 -19.82
N LEU A 128 20.09 8.67 -20.55
CA LEU A 128 20.27 8.10 -21.89
C LEU A 128 20.88 9.11 -22.86
N SER A 129 20.45 10.36 -22.80
CA SER A 129 20.99 11.43 -23.64
C SER A 129 22.45 11.76 -23.31
N SER A 130 22.89 11.56 -22.07
CA SER A 130 24.28 11.70 -21.65
C SER A 130 25.15 10.48 -22.02
N GLY A 131 24.56 9.45 -22.63
CA GLY A 131 25.22 8.19 -22.98
C GLY A 131 25.25 7.13 -21.86
N THR A 132 24.60 7.41 -20.73
CA THR A 132 24.51 6.48 -19.60
C THR A 132 23.21 5.72 -19.67
N VAL A 133 23.28 4.39 -19.64
CA VAL A 133 22.08 3.54 -19.49
C VAL A 133 21.84 3.37 -17.99
N PRO A 134 20.73 3.90 -17.45
CA PRO A 134 20.43 3.72 -16.02
C PRO A 134 20.09 2.25 -15.72
N GLU A 135 20.30 1.85 -14.48
CA GLU A 135 19.80 0.56 -13.97
C GLU A 135 18.28 0.58 -13.91
N ASP A 136 17.68 -0.57 -14.16
CA ASP A 136 16.25 -0.77 -14.02
C ASP A 136 15.84 -0.55 -12.56
N ALA A 137 14.72 0.13 -12.33
CA ALA A 137 14.34 0.49 -10.97
C ALA A 137 12.83 0.54 -10.75
N VAL A 138 12.44 0.25 -9.51
CA VAL A 138 11.08 0.51 -9.02
C VAL A 138 11.10 1.79 -8.19
N VAL A 139 10.26 2.71 -8.59
CA VAL A 139 10.14 4.04 -7.98
C VAL A 139 8.74 4.29 -7.45
N THR A 140 8.64 5.19 -6.49
CA THR A 140 7.37 5.74 -6.03
C THR A 140 7.39 7.24 -6.28
N TYR A 141 6.37 7.76 -6.94
CA TYR A 141 6.26 9.19 -7.25
C TYR A 141 4.81 9.64 -7.20
N THR A 142 4.61 10.95 -7.12
CA THR A 142 3.26 11.54 -7.19
C THR A 142 3.06 12.20 -8.55
N PHE A 143 1.96 11.85 -9.20
CA PHE A 143 1.55 12.45 -10.47
C PHE A 143 0.09 12.88 -10.38
N ASN A 144 -0.19 14.15 -10.65
CA ASN A 144 -1.53 14.75 -10.52
C ASN A 144 -2.21 14.45 -9.18
N GLY A 145 -1.44 14.50 -8.07
CA GLY A 145 -1.96 14.24 -6.72
C GLY A 145 -2.17 12.77 -6.36
N VAL A 146 -1.87 11.84 -7.27
CA VAL A 146 -1.97 10.39 -7.05
C VAL A 146 -0.56 9.81 -6.85
N THR A 147 -0.35 9.10 -5.74
CA THR A 147 0.89 8.34 -5.52
C THR A 147 0.86 7.06 -6.34
N LYS A 148 1.93 6.83 -7.11
CA LYS A 148 2.07 5.68 -8.01
C LYS A 148 3.32 4.87 -7.66
N TYR A 149 3.20 3.56 -7.78
CA TYR A 149 4.34 2.66 -7.99
C TYR A 149 4.59 2.55 -9.48
N ALA A 150 5.85 2.64 -9.90
CA ALA A 150 6.24 2.32 -11.26
C ALA A 150 7.58 1.60 -11.30
N ALA A 151 7.69 0.63 -12.19
CA ALA A 151 8.96 0.08 -12.60
C ALA A 151 9.28 0.61 -13.99
N TYR A 152 10.54 0.91 -14.23
CA TYR A 152 11.05 1.18 -15.57
C TYR A 152 12.24 0.28 -15.86
N ALA A 153 12.35 -0.10 -17.13
CA ALA A 153 13.49 -0.85 -17.66
C ALA A 153 13.79 -0.37 -19.08
N VAL A 154 15.06 -0.47 -19.47
CA VAL A 154 15.54 0.07 -20.75
C VAL A 154 15.81 -1.08 -21.72
N THR A 155 15.21 -1.01 -22.89
CA THR A 155 15.42 -1.97 -23.98
C THR A 155 16.81 -1.86 -24.57
N SER A 156 17.24 -2.88 -25.33
CA SER A 156 18.50 -2.87 -26.12
C SER A 156 18.56 -1.71 -27.13
N GLN A 157 17.40 -1.26 -27.61
CA GLN A 157 17.23 -0.11 -28.49
C GLN A 157 17.15 1.24 -27.73
N LYS A 158 17.39 1.23 -26.42
CA LYS A 158 17.31 2.40 -25.53
C LYS A 158 15.91 3.03 -25.40
N MET A 159 14.86 2.28 -25.69
CA MET A 159 13.49 2.67 -25.34
C MET A 159 13.24 2.38 -23.86
N ILE A 160 12.33 3.11 -23.24
CA ILE A 160 12.00 2.98 -21.83
C ILE A 160 10.61 2.34 -21.73
N VAL A 161 10.55 1.12 -21.24
CA VAL A 161 9.30 0.47 -20.84
C VAL A 161 8.99 0.86 -19.41
N VAL A 162 7.76 1.28 -19.16
CA VAL A 162 7.30 1.62 -17.82
C VAL A 162 5.99 0.91 -17.54
N VAL A 163 5.93 0.21 -16.41
CA VAL A 163 4.67 -0.30 -15.86
C VAL A 163 4.34 0.50 -14.61
N SER A 164 3.11 0.98 -14.49
CA SER A 164 2.67 1.85 -13.40
C SER A 164 1.36 1.36 -12.79
N ALA A 165 1.17 1.61 -11.49
CA ALA A 165 -0.08 1.36 -10.78
C ALA A 165 -0.26 2.39 -9.65
N ASP A 166 -1.52 2.68 -9.27
CA ASP A 166 -1.82 3.57 -8.14
C ASP A 166 -1.55 2.82 -6.82
N GLU A 167 -0.81 3.45 -5.91
CA GLU A 167 -0.51 2.90 -4.59
C GLU A 167 -1.79 2.53 -3.82
N SER A 168 -2.81 3.36 -3.90
CA SER A 168 -4.09 3.15 -3.23
C SER A 168 -4.79 1.87 -3.70
N ASP A 169 -4.64 1.51 -4.97
CA ASP A 169 -5.22 0.31 -5.57
C ASP A 169 -4.43 -0.94 -5.14
N VAL A 170 -3.10 -0.84 -5.21
CA VAL A 170 -2.16 -1.87 -4.73
C VAL A 170 -2.38 -2.17 -3.25
N MET A 171 -2.60 -1.14 -2.41
CA MET A 171 -2.79 -1.30 -0.97
C MET A 171 -4.23 -1.58 -0.53
N ARG A 172 -5.19 -1.60 -1.45
CA ARG A 172 -6.62 -1.83 -1.16
C ARG A 172 -6.89 -3.12 -0.36
N PRO A 173 -6.32 -4.30 -0.73
CA PRO A 173 -6.54 -5.54 0.02
C PRO A 173 -6.03 -5.44 1.47
N VAL A 174 -4.84 -4.86 1.67
CA VAL A 174 -4.24 -4.68 3.00
C VAL A 174 -5.08 -3.74 3.85
N ASN A 175 -5.48 -2.60 3.30
CA ASN A 175 -6.31 -1.63 4.01
C ASN A 175 -7.69 -2.22 4.38
N GLY A 176 -8.26 -3.05 3.50
CA GLY A 176 -9.49 -3.81 3.78
C GLY A 176 -9.31 -4.80 4.94
N MET A 177 -8.22 -5.55 4.95
CA MET A 177 -7.87 -6.48 6.04
C MET A 177 -7.68 -5.74 7.37
N LEU A 178 -6.90 -4.65 7.37
CA LEU A 178 -6.66 -3.84 8.57
C LEU A 178 -7.95 -3.26 9.15
N ARG A 179 -8.86 -2.79 8.31
CA ARG A 179 -10.18 -2.30 8.76
C ARG A 179 -11.00 -3.40 9.44
N LYS A 180 -11.00 -4.63 8.90
CA LYS A 180 -11.67 -5.79 9.53
C LYS A 180 -11.01 -6.14 10.87
N MET A 181 -9.68 -6.18 10.94
CA MET A 181 -8.93 -6.44 12.17
C MET A 181 -9.24 -5.39 13.25
N THR A 182 -9.29 -4.11 12.87
CA THR A 182 -9.69 -3.02 13.78
C THR A 182 -11.11 -3.25 14.33
N GLY A 183 -12.07 -3.61 13.49
CA GLY A 183 -13.44 -3.92 13.91
C GLY A 183 -13.51 -5.06 14.93
N VAL A 184 -12.79 -6.15 14.68
CA VAL A 184 -12.69 -7.29 15.61
C VAL A 184 -12.04 -6.85 16.93
N SER A 185 -10.96 -6.09 16.88
CA SER A 185 -10.25 -5.60 18.06
C SER A 185 -11.15 -4.72 18.94
N VAL A 186 -11.93 -3.83 18.33
CA VAL A 186 -12.92 -3.00 19.05
C VAL A 186 -13.99 -3.88 19.70
N GLY A 187 -14.49 -4.90 19.01
CA GLY A 187 -15.45 -5.88 19.55
C GLY A 187 -14.91 -6.61 20.77
N ILE A 188 -13.66 -7.07 20.73
CA ILE A 188 -12.98 -7.73 21.85
C ILE A 188 -12.86 -6.77 23.05
N LEU A 189 -12.45 -5.52 22.82
CA LEU A 189 -12.33 -4.52 23.89
C LEU A 189 -13.68 -4.24 24.55
N LEU A 190 -14.75 -4.10 23.78
CA LEU A 190 -16.10 -3.93 24.32
C LEU A 190 -16.52 -5.15 25.17
N LEU A 191 -16.24 -6.36 24.70
CA LEU A 191 -16.51 -7.59 25.45
C LEU A 191 -15.72 -7.60 26.77
N CYS A 192 -14.44 -7.24 26.77
CA CYS A 192 -13.61 -7.14 27.98
C CYS A 192 -14.19 -6.13 28.98
N VAL A 193 -14.70 -4.99 28.52
CA VAL A 193 -15.36 -4.00 29.39
C VAL A 193 -16.62 -4.59 30.02
N ILE A 194 -17.47 -5.24 29.24
CA ILE A 194 -18.72 -5.87 29.73
C ILE A 194 -18.39 -6.93 30.80
N VAL A 195 -17.48 -7.85 30.49
CA VAL A 195 -17.05 -8.92 31.41
C VAL A 195 -16.43 -8.31 32.69
N GLY A 196 -15.58 -7.31 32.52
CA GLY A 196 -14.97 -6.58 33.65
C GLY A 196 -16.01 -5.93 34.57
N CYS A 197 -17.06 -5.32 34.01
CA CYS A 197 -18.17 -4.73 34.80
C CYS A 197 -18.96 -5.82 35.56
N VAL A 198 -19.26 -6.94 34.91
CA VAL A 198 -20.00 -8.06 35.55
C VAL A 198 -19.19 -8.65 36.70
N ILE A 199 -17.89 -8.95 36.47
CA ILE A 199 -17.00 -9.45 37.53
C ILE A 199 -16.86 -8.44 38.68
N GLY A 200 -16.72 -7.15 38.35
CA GLY A 200 -16.64 -6.08 39.32
C GLY A 200 -17.86 -5.98 40.23
N ASP A 201 -19.03 -6.14 39.68
CA ASP A 201 -20.28 -6.18 40.46
C ASP A 201 -20.41 -7.46 41.32
N MET A 202 -19.98 -8.61 40.81
CA MET A 202 -19.98 -9.89 41.55
C MET A 202 -19.03 -9.85 42.74
N ILE A 203 -17.82 -9.31 42.60
CA ILE A 203 -16.82 -9.23 43.67
C ILE A 203 -17.14 -8.09 44.65
N GLY A 204 -17.69 -6.99 44.18
CA GLY A 204 -17.97 -5.82 44.98
C GLY A 204 -19.21 -5.91 45.86
N ARG A 205 -20.17 -6.82 45.60
CA ARG A 205 -21.40 -7.00 46.38
C ARG A 205 -21.18 -7.64 47.76
N PRO A 206 -20.40 -8.73 47.92
CA PRO A 206 -20.23 -9.37 49.23
C PRO A 206 -19.35 -8.58 50.20
N ILE A 207 -18.55 -7.64 49.75
CA ILE A 207 -17.67 -6.80 50.63
C ILE A 207 -18.45 -5.60 51.26
N ARG A 208 -19.70 -5.39 50.88
CA ARG A 208 -20.57 -4.31 51.37
C ARG A 208 -21.56 -4.77 52.47
N GLN A 209 -21.51 -6.04 52.86
CA GLN A 209 -22.21 -6.55 54.06
C GLN A 209 -21.27 -6.56 55.25
#